data_b142bd8d36eda427fbcb7c94dba2edfa
#
_entry.id   b142bd8d36eda427fbcb7c94dba2edfa
#
_cell.length_a   1.000
_cell.length_b   1.000
_cell.length_c   1.000
_cell.angle_alpha   90.00
_cell.angle_beta   90.00
_cell.angle_gamma   90.00
#
_symmetry.space_group_name_H-M   'P 1'
#
loop_
_entity.id
_entity.type
_entity.pdbx_description
1 polymer ?
#
loop_
_entity_poly.entity_id
_entity_poly.type
_entity_poly.pdbx_seq_one_letter_code
_entity_poly.pdbx_strand_id
1 'polypeptide(L)'
;MCGCERTPILVQSNRRDHDDNQIHKQSVRHRVHWRMCPNNRALRQPEFGTDALEHHCSEGFYAGACGYVGVEKDNGIVLMLPEYDLVVIGSGPAGQKAAIAAAKVRKNVAVIDRTPMIGGVSVHTGTIPSKTIREAIFQLTGRAVKAQYGNGHVAHGDISVRDVSVRVREIIERETDVVRVQLRRNGISIYQGLALFLDPHTLTVRDGEDGHQLKAKNILIACGTRPAHSPEIPFDDHRIVDTDHLHGLSGLPRETIVVGAGVVGLEYASFMAALGSRVTLVDQRPIILDFVDQEIVQALSYHLRQLGITFRLGEKVTRVSMDMQREFAFAELESGKKIQGDALVYAVGRQGNADHLHLEAAGLVADPRGRVKVNELFQTAVPHIYAAGDVIGFPALASTSMEQGRLAACHMFGIPFEHMPELFPYGIYTIPEISMVGQTEETLTSTKVPYEVGIARYSELAKSMMLGDHMGMLKLLFHRDTHKLLGVHALGQRATEIIHIGQAVLFYNGLVDYFRDMVFNYPTLAEAYKVAALNGLNRL
;
A
#
# COMPACT_ATOMS: atom_id res chain seq x y z
N MET A 1 34.88 -7.20 -32.90
CA MET A 1 35.45 -5.89 -33.23
C MET A 1 34.45 -5.18 -34.13
N CYS A 2 33.70 -4.24 -33.62
CA CYS A 2 32.99 -3.20 -34.36
C CYS A 2 32.85 -2.03 -33.39
N GLY A 3 33.63 -1.01 -33.62
CA GLY A 3 33.63 0.24 -32.86
C GLY A 3 32.39 1.07 -33.22
N CYS A 4 31.81 1.72 -32.24
CA CYS A 4 30.93 2.86 -32.40
C CYS A 4 31.56 4.04 -31.70
N GLU A 5 32.06 4.97 -32.50
CA GLU A 5 32.56 6.27 -32.06
C GLU A 5 31.39 7.13 -31.53
N ARG A 6 31.65 7.80 -30.43
CA ARG A 6 30.78 8.85 -29.86
C ARG A 6 31.28 10.20 -30.33
N THR A 7 30.45 10.96 -31.00
CA THR A 7 30.68 12.38 -31.30
C THR A 7 29.86 13.23 -30.31
N PRO A 8 30.46 14.23 -29.64
CA PRO A 8 29.74 15.12 -28.75
C PRO A 8 29.11 16.27 -29.53
N ILE A 9 27.88 16.61 -29.24
CA ILE A 9 27.16 17.78 -29.75
C ILE A 9 27.43 18.95 -28.80
N LEU A 10 28.15 19.96 -29.32
CA LEU A 10 28.36 21.27 -28.72
C LEU A 10 27.07 22.12 -28.89
N VAL A 11 26.53 22.61 -27.79
CA VAL A 11 25.48 23.64 -27.79
C VAL A 11 26.19 25.00 -27.68
N GLN A 12 26.17 25.78 -28.75
CA GLN A 12 26.54 27.20 -28.73
C GLN A 12 25.31 28.05 -28.39
N SER A 13 25.44 28.84 -27.32
CA SER A 13 24.56 29.95 -27.00
C SER A 13 24.92 31.17 -27.82
N ASN A 14 23.96 31.73 -28.55
CA ASN A 14 24.09 33.09 -29.08
C ASN A 14 22.92 33.95 -28.56
N ARG A 15 23.29 34.93 -27.74
CA ARG A 15 22.49 36.12 -27.48
C ARG A 15 22.61 37.05 -28.67
N ARG A 16 21.50 37.63 -29.15
CA ARG A 16 21.40 38.99 -29.71
C ARG A 16 19.96 39.49 -29.61
N ASP A 17 19.95 40.76 -29.27
CA ASP A 17 18.80 41.62 -28.98
C ASP A 17 18.04 42.07 -30.24
N HIS A 18 16.80 42.51 -29.94
CA HIS A 18 15.93 43.53 -30.57
C HIS A 18 15.24 43.31 -31.92
N ASP A 19 13.98 43.57 -31.78
CA ASP A 19 13.00 44.33 -32.55
C ASP A 19 12.01 43.62 -33.50
N ASP A 20 10.77 43.86 -33.10
CA ASP A 20 9.55 44.16 -33.86
C ASP A 20 8.93 43.24 -34.94
N ASN A 21 7.66 42.92 -34.61
CA ASN A 21 6.51 42.81 -35.51
C ASN A 21 6.50 41.80 -36.67
N GLN A 22 5.69 40.83 -36.55
CA GLN A 22 4.52 40.50 -37.37
C GLN A 22 4.14 39.01 -37.29
N ILE A 23 2.86 38.83 -37.14
CA ILE A 23 2.11 37.58 -37.10
C ILE A 23 2.26 36.82 -38.43
N HIS A 24 2.70 35.57 -38.40
CA HIS A 24 2.22 34.57 -39.36
C HIS A 24 2.26 33.15 -38.75
N LYS A 25 1.07 32.55 -38.67
CA LYS A 25 0.88 31.14 -38.34
C LYS A 25 1.49 30.23 -39.40
N GLN A 26 2.47 29.42 -39.04
CA GLN A 26 2.75 28.17 -39.77
C GLN A 26 2.98 27.02 -38.79
N SER A 27 2.07 26.07 -38.89
CA SER A 27 2.13 24.80 -38.19
C SER A 27 3.22 23.93 -38.79
N VAL A 28 4.27 23.63 -38.03
CA VAL A 28 5.28 22.64 -38.41
C VAL A 28 4.93 21.30 -37.74
N ARG A 29 4.41 20.38 -38.54
CA ARG A 29 4.22 18.98 -38.15
C ARG A 29 5.57 18.28 -38.30
N HIS A 30 6.21 17.91 -37.22
CA HIS A 30 7.33 16.96 -37.23
C HIS A 30 6.80 15.54 -37.34
N ARG A 31 6.96 14.94 -38.54
CA ARG A 31 6.83 13.48 -38.72
C ARG A 31 8.16 12.83 -38.31
N VAL A 32 8.12 12.02 -37.27
CA VAL A 32 9.21 11.11 -36.95
C VAL A 32 9.03 9.85 -37.79
N HIS A 33 9.93 9.64 -38.75
CA HIS A 33 9.99 8.40 -39.53
C HIS A 33 10.83 7.35 -38.78
N TRP A 34 10.17 6.30 -38.33
CA TRP A 34 10.85 5.06 -37.93
C TRP A 34 11.14 4.23 -39.16
N ARG A 35 12.42 4.01 -39.50
CA ARG A 35 12.82 2.99 -40.47
C ARG A 35 12.88 1.64 -39.74
N MET A 36 12.01 0.73 -40.12
CA MET A 36 12.14 -0.69 -39.81
C MET A 36 13.26 -1.30 -40.64
N CYS A 37 14.20 -1.97 -40.01
CA CYS A 37 15.12 -2.88 -40.70
C CYS A 37 14.43 -4.22 -40.99
N PRO A 38 14.41 -4.68 -42.23
CA PRO A 38 13.87 -5.99 -42.54
C PRO A 38 15.00 -7.02 -42.47
N ASN A 39 15.04 -7.87 -41.46
CA ASN A 39 15.67 -9.18 -41.56
C ASN A 39 15.19 -10.11 -40.45
N ASN A 40 14.06 -10.75 -40.73
CA ASN A 40 13.59 -11.91 -40.00
C ASN A 40 14.31 -13.14 -40.61
N ARG A 41 15.35 -13.63 -39.94
CA ARG A 41 15.83 -15.02 -40.19
C ARG A 41 15.75 -15.76 -38.87
N ALA A 42 14.87 -16.77 -38.89
CA ALA A 42 14.75 -17.79 -37.88
C ALA A 42 16.12 -18.42 -37.56
N LEU A 43 16.57 -18.27 -36.33
CA LEU A 43 17.71 -19.04 -35.83
C LEU A 43 17.21 -20.42 -35.46
N ARG A 44 17.63 -21.41 -36.29
CA ARG A 44 17.56 -22.84 -35.96
C ARG A 44 18.44 -23.08 -34.71
N GLN A 45 17.93 -23.90 -33.80
CA GLN A 45 18.72 -24.44 -32.69
C GLN A 45 19.95 -25.19 -33.25
N PRO A 46 21.14 -25.02 -32.69
CA PRO A 46 22.26 -25.91 -32.99
C PRO A 46 22.10 -27.19 -32.16
N GLU A 47 22.10 -28.31 -32.86
CA GLU A 47 22.36 -29.64 -32.29
C GLU A 47 23.79 -29.63 -31.71
N PHE A 48 23.92 -29.86 -30.42
CA PHE A 48 25.22 -30.07 -29.78
C PHE A 48 25.67 -31.49 -29.98
N GLY A 49 26.67 -31.67 -30.82
CA GLY A 49 27.48 -32.87 -30.90
C GLY A 49 28.35 -33.01 -29.65
N THR A 50 28.43 -34.24 -29.18
CA THR A 50 29.16 -34.69 -27.99
C THR A 50 30.66 -34.88 -28.22
N ASP A 51 31.41 -33.91 -28.77
CA ASP A 51 32.86 -34.01 -28.82
C ASP A 51 33.49 -32.61 -28.82
N ALA A 52 33.90 -32.14 -27.65
CA ALA A 52 34.99 -31.21 -27.39
C ALA A 52 34.86 -30.55 -25.98
N LEU A 53 35.19 -31.30 -24.94
CA LEU A 53 35.44 -30.75 -23.60
C LEU A 53 36.57 -31.55 -22.90
N GLU A 54 37.74 -31.50 -23.49
CA GLU A 54 38.99 -31.76 -22.78
C GLU A 54 39.94 -30.62 -23.11
N HIS A 55 40.19 -29.77 -22.16
CA HIS A 55 41.41 -29.12 -21.73
C HIS A 55 41.16 -27.71 -21.12
N HIS A 56 41.65 -27.57 -19.88
CA HIS A 56 41.84 -26.38 -19.08
C HIS A 56 40.64 -25.85 -18.27
N CYS A 57 40.40 -26.46 -17.11
CA CYS A 57 39.95 -25.77 -15.91
C CYS A 57 40.58 -26.43 -14.69
N SER A 58 41.64 -25.83 -14.17
CA SER A 58 42.11 -26.07 -12.82
C SER A 58 41.19 -25.30 -11.86
N GLU A 59 40.43 -26.04 -11.04
CA GLU A 59 39.36 -25.63 -10.12
C GLU A 59 37.97 -25.52 -10.76
N GLY A 60 37.25 -26.65 -10.82
CA GLY A 60 35.94 -26.75 -11.43
C GLY A 60 34.79 -26.43 -10.47
N PHE A 61 34.03 -25.39 -10.80
CA PHE A 61 32.68 -25.17 -10.26
C PHE A 61 31.64 -25.78 -11.23
N TYR A 62 30.85 -26.73 -10.78
CA TYR A 62 29.68 -27.23 -11.51
C TYR A 62 28.41 -26.64 -10.94
N ALA A 63 27.65 -25.90 -11.75
CA ALA A 63 26.30 -25.46 -11.40
C ALA A 63 25.30 -26.53 -11.84
N GLY A 64 24.78 -27.30 -10.93
CA GLY A 64 23.70 -28.24 -11.18
C GLY A 64 22.33 -27.54 -11.26
N ALA A 65 21.37 -28.14 -11.96
CA ALA A 65 20.02 -27.63 -12.15
C ALA A 65 19.18 -27.44 -10.85
N CYS A 66 19.74 -27.77 -9.68
CA CYS A 66 19.10 -27.68 -8.36
C CYS A 66 19.67 -26.58 -7.45
N GLY A 67 20.37 -25.55 -7.96
CA GLY A 67 20.83 -24.43 -7.15
C GLY A 67 21.96 -24.72 -6.16
N TYR A 68 22.62 -25.86 -6.22
CA TYR A 68 23.78 -26.21 -5.40
C TYR A 68 25.08 -25.95 -6.16
N VAL A 69 26.05 -25.34 -5.48
CA VAL A 69 27.41 -25.21 -5.99
C VAL A 69 28.23 -26.38 -5.43
N GLY A 70 28.63 -27.31 -6.30
CA GLY A 70 29.52 -28.42 -5.92
C GLY A 70 30.98 -27.95 -5.98
N VAL A 71 31.74 -28.15 -4.89
CA VAL A 71 33.20 -28.00 -4.86
C VAL A 71 33.81 -29.39 -4.74
N GLU A 72 34.63 -29.78 -5.72
CA GLU A 72 35.36 -31.06 -5.69
C GLU A 72 36.49 -30.98 -4.65
N LYS A 73 36.42 -31.77 -3.62
CA LYS A 73 37.51 -32.05 -2.68
C LYS A 73 37.78 -33.54 -2.69
N ASP A 74 39.00 -33.91 -2.40
CA ASP A 74 39.64 -35.24 -2.55
C ASP A 74 38.84 -36.49 -2.16
N ASN A 75 37.59 -36.41 -1.70
CA ASN A 75 36.72 -37.54 -1.35
C ASN A 75 35.22 -37.35 -1.67
N GLY A 76 34.85 -36.56 -2.70
CA GLY A 76 33.46 -36.45 -3.14
C GLY A 76 32.96 -35.00 -3.33
N ILE A 77 31.86 -34.84 -4.04
CA ILE A 77 31.20 -33.56 -4.27
C ILE A 77 30.51 -33.14 -2.97
N VAL A 78 31.04 -32.13 -2.30
CA VAL A 78 30.35 -31.48 -1.18
C VAL A 78 29.42 -30.40 -1.76
N LEU A 79 28.12 -30.67 -1.73
CA LEU A 79 27.12 -29.68 -2.12
C LEU A 79 27.09 -28.56 -1.07
N MET A 80 27.61 -27.38 -1.40
CA MET A 80 27.52 -26.22 -0.53
C MET A 80 26.17 -25.54 -0.74
N LEU A 81 25.48 -25.22 0.35
CA LEU A 81 24.26 -24.45 0.30
C LEU A 81 24.56 -23.00 -0.16
N PRO A 82 23.72 -22.40 -1.03
CA PRO A 82 23.85 -20.99 -1.36
C PRO A 82 23.82 -20.13 -0.08
N GLU A 83 24.80 -19.25 0.07
CA GLU A 83 24.92 -18.36 1.24
C GLU A 83 24.69 -16.90 0.83
N TYR A 84 23.86 -16.21 1.61
CA TYR A 84 23.49 -14.82 1.41
C TYR A 84 23.86 -13.96 2.61
N ASP A 85 24.21 -12.70 2.37
CA ASP A 85 24.38 -11.71 3.44
C ASP A 85 23.05 -11.35 4.07
N LEU A 86 21.96 -11.40 3.27
CA LEU A 86 20.59 -11.18 3.70
C LEU A 86 19.62 -12.08 2.93
N VAL A 87 18.80 -12.82 3.69
CA VAL A 87 17.58 -13.45 3.15
C VAL A 87 16.35 -12.72 3.68
N VAL A 88 15.48 -12.29 2.78
CA VAL A 88 14.23 -11.59 3.09
C VAL A 88 13.05 -12.53 2.86
N ILE A 89 12.21 -12.72 3.86
CA ILE A 89 10.99 -13.53 3.78
C ILE A 89 9.80 -12.62 3.49
N GLY A 90 9.35 -12.59 2.26
CA GLY A 90 8.28 -11.74 1.75
C GLY A 90 8.78 -10.57 0.90
N SER A 91 8.19 -10.40 -0.28
CA SER A 91 8.49 -9.33 -1.25
C SER A 91 7.52 -8.14 -1.14
N GLY A 92 6.78 -8.01 -0.05
CA GLY A 92 5.95 -6.85 0.25
C GLY A 92 6.77 -5.55 0.41
N PRO A 93 6.12 -4.41 0.71
CA PRO A 93 6.78 -3.10 0.80
C PRO A 93 8.04 -3.10 1.68
N ALA A 94 7.98 -3.72 2.86
CA ALA A 94 9.12 -3.80 3.78
C ALA A 94 10.27 -4.62 3.17
N GLY A 95 9.97 -5.81 2.67
CA GLY A 95 10.97 -6.71 2.10
C GLY A 95 11.67 -6.13 0.89
N GLN A 96 10.94 -5.48 -0.02
CA GLN A 96 11.50 -4.82 -1.20
C GLN A 96 12.52 -3.76 -0.82
N LYS A 97 12.17 -2.85 0.10
CA LYS A 97 13.04 -1.74 0.48
C LYS A 97 14.26 -2.20 1.24
N ALA A 98 14.10 -3.20 2.10
CA ALA A 98 15.24 -3.83 2.79
C ALA A 98 16.21 -4.50 1.80
N ALA A 99 15.68 -5.34 0.91
CA ALA A 99 16.49 -6.03 -0.09
C ALA A 99 17.26 -5.07 -0.99
N ILE A 100 16.59 -4.01 -1.49
CA ILE A 100 17.21 -3.00 -2.33
C ILE A 100 18.26 -2.20 -1.55
N ALA A 101 17.99 -1.80 -0.29
CA ALA A 101 18.94 -1.07 0.54
C ALA A 101 20.22 -1.88 0.77
N ALA A 102 20.11 -3.16 1.09
CA ALA A 102 21.24 -4.07 1.24
C ALA A 102 22.02 -4.25 -0.07
N ALA A 103 21.33 -4.45 -1.20
CA ALA A 103 21.96 -4.61 -2.50
C ALA A 103 22.73 -3.35 -2.94
N LYS A 104 22.26 -2.14 -2.59
CA LYS A 104 22.97 -0.87 -2.87
C LYS A 104 24.34 -0.76 -2.18
N VAL A 105 24.55 -1.46 -1.07
CA VAL A 105 25.84 -1.58 -0.39
C VAL A 105 26.55 -2.90 -0.72
N ARG A 106 26.25 -3.47 -1.89
CA ARG A 106 26.91 -4.64 -2.48
C ARG A 106 26.79 -5.92 -1.64
N LYS A 107 25.70 -6.08 -0.90
CA LYS A 107 25.40 -7.34 -0.21
C LYS A 107 24.76 -8.32 -1.16
N ASN A 108 25.06 -9.62 -0.97
CA ASN A 108 24.41 -10.71 -1.67
C ASN A 108 23.04 -10.95 -1.02
N VAL A 109 21.94 -10.76 -1.77
CA VAL A 109 20.58 -10.74 -1.21
C VAL A 109 19.68 -11.72 -1.95
N ALA A 110 18.91 -12.49 -1.18
CA ALA A 110 17.79 -13.29 -1.68
C ALA A 110 16.47 -12.81 -1.08
N VAL A 111 15.41 -12.91 -1.87
CA VAL A 111 14.02 -12.71 -1.43
C VAL A 111 13.25 -14.00 -1.68
N ILE A 112 12.53 -14.47 -0.66
CA ILE A 112 11.64 -15.64 -0.76
C ILE A 112 10.20 -15.12 -0.72
N ASP A 113 9.37 -15.51 -1.68
CA ASP A 113 7.94 -15.21 -1.64
C ASP A 113 7.10 -16.32 -2.26
N ARG A 114 5.84 -16.38 -1.86
CA ARG A 114 4.86 -17.32 -2.43
C ARG A 114 4.53 -16.94 -3.86
N THR A 115 4.40 -17.92 -4.73
CA THR A 115 3.86 -17.70 -6.07
C THR A 115 2.33 -17.61 -6.00
N PRO A 116 1.69 -16.63 -6.66
CA PRO A 116 2.18 -15.54 -7.51
C PRO A 116 2.39 -14.18 -6.79
N MET A 117 2.55 -14.14 -5.49
CA MET A 117 2.40 -12.97 -4.61
C MET A 117 3.58 -11.97 -4.60
N ILE A 118 4.43 -11.91 -5.64
CA ILE A 118 5.51 -10.91 -5.70
C ILE A 118 4.94 -9.49 -5.60
N GLY A 119 5.35 -8.74 -4.57
CA GLY A 119 4.78 -7.45 -4.19
C GLY A 119 3.89 -7.51 -2.95
N GLY A 120 3.56 -8.74 -2.51
CA GLY A 120 2.80 -9.01 -1.29
C GLY A 120 1.36 -8.49 -1.33
N VAL A 121 0.71 -8.46 -0.17
CA VAL A 121 -0.69 -8.03 0.01
C VAL A 121 -0.93 -6.62 -0.56
N SER A 122 0.03 -5.71 -0.46
CA SER A 122 -0.13 -4.34 -0.95
C SER A 122 -0.41 -4.25 -2.46
N VAL A 123 0.12 -5.20 -3.24
CA VAL A 123 -0.08 -5.27 -4.69
C VAL A 123 -1.28 -6.14 -5.06
N HIS A 124 -1.49 -7.27 -4.36
CA HIS A 124 -2.42 -8.30 -4.82
C HIS A 124 -3.83 -8.23 -4.24
N THR A 125 -4.00 -7.86 -2.97
CA THR A 125 -5.30 -7.92 -2.29
C THR A 125 -5.65 -6.67 -1.47
N GLY A 126 -4.64 -5.90 -1.04
CA GLY A 126 -4.81 -4.77 -0.12
C GLY A 126 -4.79 -3.39 -0.79
N THR A 127 -3.69 -2.66 -0.60
CA THR A 127 -3.57 -1.23 -0.91
C THR A 127 -3.87 -0.88 -2.36
N ILE A 128 -3.15 -1.48 -3.33
CA ILE A 128 -3.29 -1.13 -4.76
C ILE A 128 -4.67 -1.55 -5.29
N PRO A 129 -5.15 -2.79 -5.10
CA PRO A 129 -6.47 -3.19 -5.55
C PRO A 129 -7.60 -2.31 -5.01
N SER A 130 -7.64 -2.07 -3.69
CA SER A 130 -8.74 -1.31 -3.08
C SER A 130 -8.77 0.16 -3.56
N LYS A 131 -7.60 0.81 -3.75
CA LYS A 131 -7.53 2.18 -4.27
C LYS A 131 -7.87 2.22 -5.77
N THR A 132 -7.51 1.20 -6.53
CA THR A 132 -7.94 1.05 -7.93
C THR A 132 -9.45 0.88 -8.03
N ILE A 133 -10.07 0.07 -7.16
CA ILE A 133 -11.53 -0.06 -7.06
C ILE A 133 -12.16 1.30 -6.77
N ARG A 134 -11.64 2.03 -5.77
CA ARG A 134 -12.13 3.36 -5.41
C ARG A 134 -12.11 4.33 -6.59
N GLU A 135 -10.97 4.44 -7.29
CA GLU A 135 -10.85 5.32 -8.47
C GLU A 135 -11.78 4.91 -9.60
N ALA A 136 -11.91 3.60 -9.86
CA ALA A 136 -12.86 3.08 -10.84
C ALA A 136 -14.32 3.45 -10.48
N ILE A 137 -14.70 3.32 -9.20
CA ILE A 137 -16.03 3.73 -8.71
C ILE A 137 -16.26 5.23 -8.96
N PHE A 138 -15.27 6.06 -8.66
CA PHE A 138 -15.38 7.52 -8.89
C PHE A 138 -15.63 7.85 -10.36
N GLN A 139 -14.89 7.19 -11.25
CA GLN A 139 -15.01 7.41 -12.70
C GLN A 139 -16.33 6.84 -13.26
N LEU A 140 -16.65 5.59 -12.92
CA LEU A 140 -17.80 4.87 -13.47
C LEU A 140 -19.14 5.39 -12.95
N THR A 141 -19.23 5.75 -11.66
CA THR A 141 -20.48 6.30 -11.11
C THR A 141 -20.78 7.72 -11.61
N GLY A 142 -19.83 8.36 -12.28
CA GLY A 142 -19.95 9.73 -12.75
C GLY A 142 -20.27 10.72 -11.64
N ARG A 143 -19.91 10.42 -10.38
CA ARG A 143 -20.26 11.26 -9.22
C ARG A 143 -19.82 12.70 -9.38
N ALA A 144 -18.61 12.93 -9.89
CA ALA A 144 -18.12 14.25 -10.18
C ALA A 144 -18.98 14.94 -11.26
N VAL A 145 -19.35 14.21 -12.32
CA VAL A 145 -20.19 14.71 -13.42
C VAL A 145 -21.61 14.98 -12.92
N LYS A 146 -22.21 14.09 -12.13
CA LYS A 146 -23.54 14.28 -11.53
C LYS A 146 -23.58 15.49 -10.61
N ALA A 147 -22.55 15.70 -9.82
CA ALA A 147 -22.45 16.83 -8.91
C ALA A 147 -22.32 18.17 -9.68
N GLN A 148 -21.61 18.18 -10.82
CA GLN A 148 -21.39 19.38 -11.62
C GLN A 148 -22.52 19.70 -12.59
N TYR A 149 -23.07 18.68 -13.27
CA TYR A 149 -23.94 18.86 -14.43
C TYR A 149 -25.33 18.23 -14.28
N GLY A 150 -25.62 17.62 -13.13
CA GLY A 150 -26.87 16.92 -12.85
C GLY A 150 -26.98 15.54 -13.51
N ASN A 151 -28.05 14.81 -13.19
CA ASN A 151 -28.22 13.41 -13.56
C ASN A 151 -28.34 13.13 -15.07
N GLY A 152 -28.68 14.15 -15.88
CA GLY A 152 -28.92 13.97 -17.33
C GLY A 152 -27.65 13.81 -18.19
N HIS A 153 -26.49 14.01 -17.65
CA HIS A 153 -25.21 14.03 -18.38
C HIS A 153 -24.33 12.78 -18.15
N VAL A 154 -24.81 11.82 -17.37
CA VAL A 154 -24.08 10.58 -17.13
C VAL A 154 -24.56 9.52 -18.11
N ALA A 155 -23.65 8.93 -18.87
CA ALA A 155 -23.96 7.75 -19.67
C ALA A 155 -24.47 6.64 -18.72
N HIS A 156 -25.72 6.26 -18.88
CA HIS A 156 -26.34 5.16 -18.13
C HIS A 156 -25.86 3.83 -18.76
N GLY A 157 -24.64 3.43 -18.46
CA GLY A 157 -24.22 2.05 -18.63
C GLY A 157 -24.36 1.34 -17.29
N ASP A 158 -24.87 0.13 -17.27
CA ASP A 158 -24.82 -0.71 -16.07
C ASP A 158 -23.36 -0.96 -15.72
N ILE A 159 -22.90 -0.35 -14.61
CA ILE A 159 -21.56 -0.56 -14.10
C ILE A 159 -21.50 -2.02 -13.61
N SER A 160 -20.73 -2.84 -14.28
CA SER A 160 -20.54 -4.20 -13.87
C SER A 160 -19.31 -4.34 -12.93
N VAL A 161 -19.41 -5.22 -11.95
CA VAL A 161 -18.27 -5.63 -11.12
C VAL A 161 -17.12 -6.12 -12.00
N ARG A 162 -17.45 -6.69 -13.17
CA ARG A 162 -16.48 -7.16 -14.15
C ARG A 162 -15.58 -6.03 -14.70
N ASP A 163 -16.14 -4.84 -14.98
CA ASP A 163 -15.38 -3.72 -15.53
C ASP A 163 -14.34 -3.22 -14.51
N VAL A 164 -14.74 -3.15 -13.23
CA VAL A 164 -13.84 -2.83 -12.13
C VAL A 164 -12.74 -3.89 -11.98
N SER A 165 -13.12 -5.18 -12.04
CA SER A 165 -12.20 -6.30 -11.87
C SER A 165 -11.15 -6.40 -12.98
N VAL A 166 -11.49 -6.08 -14.23
CA VAL A 166 -10.52 -6.04 -15.34
C VAL A 166 -9.45 -4.99 -15.06
N ARG A 167 -9.86 -3.78 -14.66
CA ARG A 167 -8.93 -2.69 -14.36
C ARG A 167 -8.01 -3.02 -13.18
N VAL A 168 -8.55 -3.62 -12.13
CA VAL A 168 -7.77 -4.07 -10.96
C VAL A 168 -6.69 -5.06 -11.38
N ARG A 169 -7.04 -6.06 -12.20
CA ARG A 169 -6.10 -7.07 -12.68
C ARG A 169 -4.95 -6.46 -13.49
N GLU A 170 -5.25 -5.56 -14.43
CA GLU A 170 -4.22 -4.86 -15.19
C GLU A 170 -3.22 -4.12 -14.31
N ILE A 171 -3.70 -3.45 -13.26
CA ILE A 171 -2.82 -2.70 -12.35
C ILE A 171 -1.98 -3.66 -11.52
N ILE A 172 -2.55 -4.76 -11.00
CA ILE A 172 -1.81 -5.78 -10.26
C ILE A 172 -0.68 -6.37 -11.11
N GLU A 173 -0.96 -6.73 -12.37
CA GLU A 173 0.04 -7.27 -13.29
C GLU A 173 1.20 -6.29 -13.52
N ARG A 174 0.88 -5.02 -13.79
CA ARG A 174 1.89 -3.95 -14.00
C ARG A 174 2.74 -3.72 -12.76
N GLU A 175 2.13 -3.59 -11.58
CA GLU A 175 2.84 -3.38 -10.32
C GLU A 175 3.71 -4.59 -9.97
N THR A 176 3.22 -5.81 -10.18
CA THR A 176 4.00 -7.04 -10.01
C THR A 176 5.25 -7.02 -10.88
N ASP A 177 5.13 -6.62 -12.15
CA ASP A 177 6.27 -6.52 -13.06
C ASP A 177 7.24 -5.41 -12.65
N VAL A 178 6.74 -4.27 -12.18
CA VAL A 178 7.59 -3.19 -11.63
C VAL A 178 8.44 -3.71 -10.47
N VAL A 179 7.83 -4.41 -9.51
CA VAL A 179 8.55 -4.99 -8.36
C VAL A 179 9.59 -6.00 -8.83
N ARG A 180 9.20 -6.94 -9.70
CA ARG A 180 10.10 -7.97 -10.24
C ARG A 180 11.31 -7.36 -10.96
N VAL A 181 11.08 -6.34 -11.79
CA VAL A 181 12.13 -5.63 -12.51
C VAL A 181 13.05 -4.87 -11.54
N GLN A 182 12.50 -4.22 -10.51
CA GLN A 182 13.29 -3.51 -9.50
C GLN A 182 14.22 -4.47 -8.74
N LEU A 183 13.72 -5.62 -8.28
CA LEU A 183 14.53 -6.61 -7.58
C LEU A 183 15.64 -7.15 -8.49
N ARG A 184 15.32 -7.56 -9.70
CA ARG A 184 16.29 -8.10 -10.68
C ARG A 184 17.38 -7.08 -11.07
N ARG A 185 17.02 -5.80 -11.30
CA ARG A 185 17.97 -4.73 -11.62
C ARG A 185 18.97 -4.45 -10.50
N ASN A 186 18.63 -4.78 -9.26
CA ASN A 186 19.53 -4.69 -8.12
C ASN A 186 20.30 -5.99 -7.85
N GLY A 187 20.22 -7.00 -8.73
CA GLY A 187 20.95 -8.26 -8.60
C GLY A 187 20.41 -9.17 -7.49
N ILE A 188 19.17 -8.99 -7.08
CA ILE A 188 18.54 -9.74 -6.00
C ILE A 188 18.00 -11.06 -6.54
N SER A 189 18.39 -12.18 -5.91
CA SER A 189 17.85 -13.52 -6.22
C SER A 189 16.43 -13.66 -5.70
N ILE A 190 15.52 -14.19 -6.51
CA ILE A 190 14.11 -14.38 -6.13
C ILE A 190 13.83 -15.88 -6.09
N TYR A 191 13.45 -16.39 -4.92
CA TYR A 191 13.00 -17.76 -4.71
C TYR A 191 11.49 -17.79 -4.52
N GLN A 192 10.83 -18.68 -5.24
CA GLN A 192 9.39 -18.91 -5.11
C GLN A 192 9.15 -20.07 -4.14
N GLY A 193 8.24 -19.88 -3.18
CA GLY A 193 7.87 -20.90 -2.23
C GLY A 193 7.64 -20.36 -0.82
N LEU A 194 7.34 -21.28 0.10
CA LEU A 194 7.18 -21.00 1.52
C LEU A 194 8.52 -21.13 2.23
N ALA A 195 8.93 -20.09 2.93
CA ALA A 195 10.12 -20.13 3.79
C ALA A 195 9.80 -20.79 5.14
N LEU A 196 10.69 -21.65 5.61
CA LEU A 196 10.64 -22.25 6.94
C LEU A 196 12.04 -22.24 7.55
N PHE A 197 12.17 -21.91 8.83
CA PHE A 197 13.42 -22.04 9.56
C PHE A 197 13.74 -23.51 9.83
N LEU A 198 14.97 -23.90 9.56
CA LEU A 198 15.56 -25.17 10.01
C LEU A 198 16.42 -24.93 11.26
N ASP A 199 17.12 -23.81 11.29
CA ASP A 199 17.91 -23.28 12.40
C ASP A 199 17.99 -21.74 12.26
N PRO A 200 18.61 -20.99 13.19
CA PRO A 200 18.67 -19.52 13.12
C PRO A 200 19.33 -18.95 11.86
N HIS A 201 20.12 -19.71 11.12
CA HIS A 201 20.83 -19.28 9.92
C HIS A 201 20.44 -20.03 8.65
N THR A 202 19.62 -21.07 8.74
CA THR A 202 19.24 -21.92 7.60
C THR A 202 17.75 -21.91 7.39
N LEU A 203 17.36 -21.58 6.17
CA LEU A 203 15.97 -21.61 5.71
C LEU A 203 15.79 -22.69 4.64
N THR A 204 14.65 -23.36 4.66
CA THR A 204 14.17 -24.13 3.51
C THR A 204 13.07 -23.36 2.80
N VAL A 205 13.09 -23.38 1.47
CA VAL A 205 12.05 -22.82 0.61
C VAL A 205 11.31 -23.99 -0.01
N ARG A 206 10.03 -24.16 0.33
CA ARG A 206 9.19 -25.25 -0.23
C ARG A 206 8.32 -24.71 -1.38
N ASP A 207 8.45 -25.35 -2.53
CA ASP A 207 7.60 -25.14 -3.71
C ASP A 207 7.09 -26.51 -4.16
N GLY A 208 5.89 -26.88 -3.72
CA GLY A 208 5.35 -28.23 -3.88
C GLY A 208 6.16 -29.29 -3.12
N GLU A 209 6.61 -30.34 -3.82
CA GLU A 209 7.44 -31.43 -3.26
C GLU A 209 8.94 -31.08 -3.26
N ASP A 210 9.35 -30.05 -4.05
CA ASP A 210 10.73 -29.60 -4.13
C ASP A 210 11.07 -28.63 -2.99
N GLY A 211 12.31 -28.69 -2.52
CA GLY A 211 12.80 -27.82 -1.47
C GLY A 211 14.22 -27.35 -1.72
N HIS A 212 14.47 -26.05 -1.59
CA HIS A 212 15.81 -25.46 -1.63
C HIS A 212 16.21 -25.03 -0.24
N GLN A 213 17.46 -25.28 0.16
CA GLN A 213 18.00 -24.77 1.40
C GLN A 213 18.92 -23.57 1.13
N LEU A 214 18.80 -22.53 1.95
CA LEU A 214 19.59 -21.32 1.85
C LEU A 214 20.22 -21.02 3.22
N LYS A 215 21.49 -20.61 3.23
CA LYS A 215 22.13 -20.05 4.40
C LYS A 215 22.09 -18.54 4.37
N ALA A 216 21.89 -17.92 5.54
CA ALA A 216 21.80 -16.47 5.68
C ALA A 216 22.64 -15.98 6.86
N LYS A 217 23.45 -14.94 6.64
CA LYS A 217 24.11 -14.22 7.73
C LYS A 217 23.11 -13.39 8.54
N ASN A 218 22.16 -12.78 7.84
CA ASN A 218 21.07 -12.02 8.41
C ASN A 218 19.75 -12.40 7.74
N ILE A 219 18.65 -12.31 8.48
CA ILE A 219 17.30 -12.63 7.97
C ILE A 219 16.36 -11.49 8.31
N LEU A 220 15.52 -11.10 7.36
CA LEU A 220 14.40 -10.18 7.58
C LEU A 220 13.08 -10.90 7.38
N ILE A 221 12.27 -10.98 8.43
CA ILE A 221 10.89 -11.47 8.39
C ILE A 221 9.98 -10.32 7.96
N ALA A 222 9.47 -10.37 6.71
CA ALA A 222 8.59 -9.37 6.11
C ALA A 222 7.35 -10.04 5.47
N CYS A 223 6.87 -11.13 6.07
CA CYS A 223 5.81 -12.00 5.56
C CYS A 223 4.40 -11.36 5.62
N GLY A 224 4.27 -10.18 6.26
CA GLY A 224 3.02 -9.43 6.32
C GLY A 224 1.92 -10.12 7.12
N THR A 225 0.67 -9.86 6.71
CA THR A 225 -0.55 -10.34 7.40
C THR A 225 -1.57 -10.88 6.41
N ARG A 226 -2.58 -11.60 6.93
CA ARG A 226 -3.79 -12.03 6.25
C ARG A 226 -5.03 -11.61 7.03
N PRO A 227 -6.25 -11.62 6.45
CA PRO A 227 -7.48 -11.43 7.21
C PRO A 227 -7.58 -12.43 8.37
N ALA A 228 -8.09 -11.96 9.52
CA ALA A 228 -8.32 -12.83 10.65
C ALA A 228 -9.57 -13.68 10.38
N HIS A 229 -9.41 -15.00 10.34
CA HIS A 229 -10.50 -15.95 10.18
C HIS A 229 -10.86 -16.57 11.52
N SER A 230 -12.17 -16.47 11.89
CA SER A 230 -12.74 -17.30 12.94
C SER A 230 -13.23 -18.61 12.32
N PRO A 231 -12.92 -19.78 12.91
CA PRO A 231 -13.42 -21.06 12.41
C PRO A 231 -14.96 -21.17 12.42
N GLU A 232 -15.63 -20.33 13.19
CA GLU A 232 -17.09 -20.28 13.31
C GLU A 232 -17.77 -19.52 12.16
N ILE A 233 -17.02 -18.81 11.32
CA ILE A 233 -17.56 -18.07 10.18
C ILE A 233 -17.49 -18.95 8.93
N PRO A 234 -18.64 -19.26 8.30
CA PRO A 234 -18.70 -20.12 7.13
C PRO A 234 -18.37 -19.35 5.85
N PHE A 235 -17.08 -19.01 5.66
CA PHE A 235 -16.62 -18.36 4.42
C PHE A 235 -16.86 -19.28 3.22
N ASP A 236 -17.38 -18.73 2.13
CA ASP A 236 -17.68 -19.44 0.89
C ASP A 236 -17.05 -18.76 -0.34
N ASP A 237 -16.34 -17.64 -0.15
CA ASP A 237 -15.68 -16.81 -1.18
C ASP A 237 -16.64 -16.22 -2.24
N HIS A 238 -17.94 -16.30 -2.03
CA HIS A 238 -18.97 -15.82 -2.95
C HIS A 238 -19.98 -14.87 -2.30
N ARG A 239 -20.40 -15.15 -1.05
CA ARG A 239 -21.39 -14.36 -0.30
C ARG A 239 -20.89 -13.98 1.08
N ILE A 240 -20.22 -14.89 1.77
CA ILE A 240 -19.53 -14.61 3.04
C ILE A 240 -18.05 -14.58 2.74
N VAL A 241 -17.52 -13.38 2.57
CA VAL A 241 -16.15 -13.13 2.13
C VAL A 241 -15.36 -12.35 3.18
N ASP A 242 -14.05 -12.50 3.15
CA ASP A 242 -13.15 -11.58 3.83
C ASP A 242 -12.71 -10.43 2.90
N THR A 243 -11.87 -9.54 3.42
CA THR A 243 -11.41 -8.34 2.71
C THR A 243 -10.43 -8.62 1.57
N ASP A 244 -9.78 -9.77 1.55
CA ASP A 244 -8.83 -10.15 0.50
C ASP A 244 -9.54 -10.89 -0.66
N HIS A 245 -10.80 -11.39 -0.44
CA HIS A 245 -11.59 -12.16 -1.40
C HIS A 245 -12.82 -11.43 -1.98
N LEU A 246 -12.94 -10.13 -1.77
CA LEU A 246 -14.07 -9.32 -2.27
C LEU A 246 -14.31 -9.41 -3.78
N HIS A 247 -13.25 -9.69 -4.56
CA HIS A 247 -13.35 -9.90 -6.00
C HIS A 247 -14.05 -11.23 -6.38
N GLY A 248 -14.27 -12.12 -5.42
CA GLY A 248 -15.04 -13.36 -5.58
C GLY A 248 -16.55 -13.17 -5.57
N LEU A 249 -17.04 -11.98 -5.18
CA LEU A 249 -18.48 -11.69 -5.22
C LEU A 249 -19.02 -11.84 -6.65
N SER A 250 -20.11 -12.61 -6.79
CA SER A 250 -20.70 -12.93 -8.10
C SER A 250 -21.37 -11.73 -8.80
N GLY A 251 -21.52 -10.60 -8.09
CA GLY A 251 -22.12 -9.36 -8.57
C GLY A 251 -22.18 -8.31 -7.49
N LEU A 252 -22.76 -7.13 -7.78
CA LEU A 252 -23.00 -6.11 -6.78
C LEU A 252 -24.20 -6.52 -5.92
N PRO A 253 -24.01 -6.78 -4.60
CA PRO A 253 -25.13 -7.11 -3.71
C PRO A 253 -26.06 -5.91 -3.56
N ARG A 254 -27.38 -6.13 -3.45
CA ARG A 254 -28.33 -5.06 -3.12
C ARG A 254 -28.25 -4.66 -1.65
N GLU A 255 -28.02 -5.66 -0.79
CA GLU A 255 -27.86 -5.49 0.65
C GLU A 255 -26.57 -6.16 1.11
N THR A 256 -25.68 -5.37 1.71
CA THR A 256 -24.38 -5.84 2.19
C THR A 256 -24.29 -5.66 3.70
N ILE A 257 -23.89 -6.70 4.41
CA ILE A 257 -23.50 -6.63 5.81
C ILE A 257 -21.97 -6.49 5.86
N VAL A 258 -21.44 -5.48 6.54
CA VAL A 258 -20.00 -5.35 6.81
C VAL A 258 -19.80 -5.51 8.32
N VAL A 259 -19.02 -6.51 8.70
CA VAL A 259 -18.67 -6.79 10.10
C VAL A 259 -17.27 -6.25 10.37
N GLY A 260 -17.17 -5.25 11.24
CA GLY A 260 -15.95 -4.52 11.57
C GLY A 260 -15.90 -3.13 10.91
N ALA A 261 -15.95 -2.07 11.73
CA ALA A 261 -15.84 -0.67 11.33
C ALA A 261 -14.41 -0.11 11.50
N GLY A 262 -13.40 -0.95 11.26
CA GLY A 262 -12.03 -0.51 11.10
C GLY A 262 -11.80 0.16 9.73
N VAL A 263 -10.57 0.61 9.46
CA VAL A 263 -10.22 1.30 8.20
C VAL A 263 -10.70 0.52 6.97
N VAL A 264 -10.36 -0.77 6.88
CA VAL A 264 -10.69 -1.60 5.70
C VAL A 264 -12.21 -1.81 5.57
N GLY A 265 -12.90 -2.11 6.69
CA GLY A 265 -14.35 -2.28 6.68
C GLY A 265 -15.09 -1.00 6.25
N LEU A 266 -14.64 0.17 6.71
CA LEU A 266 -15.19 1.46 6.30
C LEU A 266 -14.92 1.79 4.83
N GLU A 267 -13.71 1.49 4.33
CA GLU A 267 -13.39 1.66 2.91
C GLU A 267 -14.36 0.85 2.05
N TYR A 268 -14.48 -0.45 2.29
CA TYR A 268 -15.35 -1.31 1.49
C TYR A 268 -16.85 -1.01 1.68
N ALA A 269 -17.27 -0.67 2.91
CA ALA A 269 -18.64 -0.20 3.14
C ALA A 269 -18.97 1.02 2.29
N SER A 270 -18.05 2.00 2.22
CA SER A 270 -18.23 3.19 1.39
C SER A 270 -18.22 2.88 -0.11
N PHE A 271 -17.43 1.91 -0.56
CA PHE A 271 -17.39 1.48 -1.97
C PHE A 271 -18.70 0.82 -2.39
N MET A 272 -19.20 -0.13 -1.59
CA MET A 272 -20.46 -0.81 -1.85
C MET A 272 -21.65 0.17 -1.86
N ALA A 273 -21.68 1.08 -0.87
CA ALA A 273 -22.72 2.12 -0.80
C ALA A 273 -22.63 3.10 -1.99
N ALA A 274 -21.41 3.46 -2.42
CA ALA A 274 -21.21 4.32 -3.58
C ALA A 274 -21.68 3.70 -4.90
N LEU A 275 -21.63 2.36 -4.99
CA LEU A 275 -22.15 1.59 -6.11
C LEU A 275 -23.67 1.37 -6.03
N GLY A 276 -24.32 1.71 -4.91
CA GLY A 276 -25.78 1.61 -4.73
C GLY A 276 -26.26 0.47 -3.84
N SER A 277 -25.36 -0.30 -3.22
CA SER A 277 -25.73 -1.29 -2.20
C SER A 277 -26.23 -0.60 -0.92
N ARG A 278 -27.28 -1.13 -0.28
CA ARG A 278 -27.66 -0.77 1.09
C ARG A 278 -26.72 -1.48 2.07
N VAL A 279 -25.90 -0.72 2.79
CA VAL A 279 -24.88 -1.29 3.65
C VAL A 279 -25.29 -1.18 5.12
N THR A 280 -25.22 -2.31 5.85
CA THR A 280 -25.29 -2.33 7.31
C THR A 280 -23.91 -2.64 7.86
N LEU A 281 -23.29 -1.66 8.52
CA LEU A 281 -21.97 -1.76 9.13
C LEU A 281 -22.11 -2.02 10.63
N VAL A 282 -21.55 -3.12 11.11
CA VAL A 282 -21.63 -3.58 12.50
C VAL A 282 -20.25 -3.57 13.14
N ASP A 283 -20.14 -2.98 14.34
CA ASP A 283 -18.89 -3.05 15.14
C ASP A 283 -19.24 -3.09 16.63
N GLN A 284 -18.49 -3.89 17.41
CA GLN A 284 -18.63 -3.95 18.86
C GLN A 284 -18.17 -2.64 19.56
N ARG A 285 -17.34 -1.84 18.94
CA ARG A 285 -16.92 -0.53 19.46
C ARG A 285 -18.05 0.48 19.27
N PRO A 286 -18.25 1.38 20.24
CA PRO A 286 -19.27 2.42 20.14
C PRO A 286 -18.88 3.58 19.21
N ILE A 287 -17.59 3.71 18.90
CA ILE A 287 -17.01 4.79 18.08
C ILE A 287 -16.15 4.16 16.98
N ILE A 288 -16.25 4.71 15.77
CA ILE A 288 -15.38 4.35 14.64
C ILE A 288 -14.12 5.22 14.67
N LEU A 289 -12.99 4.68 14.20
CA LEU A 289 -11.73 5.42 13.99
C LEU A 289 -11.36 6.30 15.19
N ASP A 290 -11.29 5.72 16.38
CA ASP A 290 -11.02 6.39 17.67
C ASP A 290 -9.67 7.11 17.75
N PHE A 291 -8.76 6.82 16.82
CA PHE A 291 -7.46 7.47 16.68
C PHE A 291 -7.47 8.68 15.74
N VAL A 292 -8.59 8.96 15.08
CA VAL A 292 -8.79 10.12 14.18
C VAL A 292 -9.51 11.22 14.96
N ASP A 293 -9.21 12.48 14.64
CA ASP A 293 -9.91 13.64 15.18
C ASP A 293 -11.43 13.48 15.04
N GLN A 294 -12.16 13.65 16.15
CA GLN A 294 -13.57 13.29 16.22
C GLN A 294 -14.48 14.19 15.37
N GLU A 295 -14.12 15.44 15.11
CA GLU A 295 -14.88 16.30 14.21
C GLU A 295 -14.85 15.74 12.77
N ILE A 296 -13.68 15.27 12.34
CA ILE A 296 -13.49 14.59 11.04
C ILE A 296 -14.29 13.30 10.99
N VAL A 297 -14.26 12.49 12.06
CA VAL A 297 -15.02 11.22 12.14
C VAL A 297 -16.52 11.47 12.09
N GLN A 298 -17.03 12.50 12.77
CA GLN A 298 -18.45 12.86 12.76
C GLN A 298 -18.88 13.33 11.36
N ALA A 299 -18.06 14.17 10.70
CA ALA A 299 -18.32 14.62 9.35
C ALA A 299 -18.34 13.44 8.36
N LEU A 300 -17.35 12.52 8.44
CA LEU A 300 -17.36 11.30 7.64
C LEU A 300 -18.61 10.46 7.90
N SER A 301 -18.96 10.22 9.17
CA SER A 301 -20.11 9.40 9.57
C SER A 301 -21.42 9.97 9.01
N TYR A 302 -21.56 11.29 8.99
CA TYR A 302 -22.69 11.97 8.36
C TYR A 302 -22.76 11.65 6.87
N HIS A 303 -21.64 11.77 6.15
CA HIS A 303 -21.59 11.51 4.71
C HIS A 303 -21.86 10.04 4.37
N LEU A 304 -21.33 9.11 5.16
CA LEU A 304 -21.56 7.70 4.96
C LEU A 304 -23.04 7.32 5.15
N ARG A 305 -23.74 7.97 6.13
CA ARG A 305 -25.19 7.81 6.26
C ARG A 305 -25.96 8.35 5.05
N GLN A 306 -25.54 9.49 4.49
CA GLN A 306 -26.12 10.03 3.26
C GLN A 306 -25.90 9.12 2.04
N LEU A 307 -24.84 8.30 2.06
CA LEU A 307 -24.59 7.27 1.06
C LEU A 307 -25.48 6.03 1.21
N GLY A 308 -26.22 5.89 2.32
CA GLY A 308 -27.07 4.73 2.60
C GLY A 308 -26.46 3.71 3.54
N ILE A 309 -25.40 4.06 4.29
CA ILE A 309 -24.82 3.17 5.31
C ILE A 309 -25.59 3.31 6.62
N THR A 310 -26.08 2.19 7.13
CA THR A 310 -26.65 2.05 8.47
C THR A 310 -25.58 1.56 9.43
N PHE A 311 -25.29 2.34 10.47
CA PHE A 311 -24.34 1.96 11.52
C PHE A 311 -25.04 1.19 12.64
N ARG A 312 -24.46 0.08 13.06
CA ARG A 312 -24.80 -0.72 14.26
C ARG A 312 -23.53 -0.82 15.12
N LEU A 313 -23.25 0.25 15.84
CA LEU A 313 -22.07 0.36 16.73
C LEU A 313 -22.46 -0.08 18.14
N GLY A 314 -21.49 -0.59 18.93
CA GLY A 314 -21.72 -1.17 20.25
C GLY A 314 -22.44 -2.52 20.18
N GLU A 315 -22.44 -3.18 19.01
CA GLU A 315 -23.10 -4.45 18.77
C GLU A 315 -22.08 -5.51 18.31
N LYS A 316 -21.99 -6.60 19.04
CA LYS A 316 -21.12 -7.72 18.68
C LYS A 316 -21.88 -8.71 17.82
N VAL A 317 -21.28 -9.14 16.71
CA VAL A 317 -21.77 -10.28 15.93
C VAL A 317 -21.39 -11.56 16.67
N THR A 318 -22.38 -12.36 17.04
CA THR A 318 -22.20 -13.62 17.78
C THR A 318 -22.23 -14.84 16.87
N ARG A 319 -22.91 -14.73 15.72
CA ARG A 319 -23.02 -15.83 14.75
C ARG A 319 -23.20 -15.28 13.34
N VAL A 320 -22.55 -15.94 12.38
CA VAL A 320 -22.80 -15.74 10.94
C VAL A 320 -23.31 -17.06 10.37
N SER A 321 -24.34 -17.00 9.54
CA SER A 321 -24.91 -18.17 8.89
C SER A 321 -25.45 -17.84 7.50
N MET A 322 -25.67 -18.87 6.68
CA MET A 322 -26.25 -18.74 5.35
C MET A 322 -27.58 -19.52 5.29
N ASP A 323 -28.60 -18.94 4.65
CA ASP A 323 -29.76 -19.67 4.18
C ASP A 323 -29.53 -20.10 2.73
N MET A 324 -29.18 -21.36 2.55
CA MET A 324 -28.85 -21.93 1.24
C MET A 324 -30.05 -21.98 0.28
N GLN A 325 -31.30 -21.98 0.81
CA GLN A 325 -32.53 -22.02 -0.01
C GLN A 325 -32.87 -20.63 -0.57
N ARG A 326 -32.61 -19.59 0.22
CA ARG A 326 -32.95 -18.20 -0.10
C ARG A 326 -31.75 -17.37 -0.54
N GLU A 327 -30.57 -17.96 -0.46
CA GLU A 327 -29.31 -17.33 -0.84
C GLU A 327 -28.98 -16.03 -0.08
N PHE A 328 -29.32 -15.95 1.23
CA PHE A 328 -29.03 -14.82 2.10
C PHE A 328 -27.98 -15.16 3.16
N ALA A 329 -27.10 -14.19 3.44
CA ALA A 329 -26.24 -14.21 4.60
C ALA A 329 -26.95 -13.55 5.79
N PHE A 330 -26.71 -14.07 6.99
CA PHE A 330 -27.26 -13.56 8.24
C PHE A 330 -26.15 -13.29 9.24
N ALA A 331 -26.28 -12.16 9.97
CA ALA A 331 -25.51 -11.86 11.16
C ALA A 331 -26.44 -11.75 12.37
N GLU A 332 -26.19 -12.55 13.39
CA GLU A 332 -26.89 -12.49 14.68
C GLU A 332 -26.07 -11.64 15.65
N LEU A 333 -26.72 -10.69 16.31
CA LEU A 333 -26.08 -9.76 17.22
C LEU A 333 -26.30 -10.18 18.68
N GLU A 334 -25.40 -9.74 19.57
CA GLU A 334 -25.50 -9.99 21.01
C GLU A 334 -26.82 -9.48 21.61
N SER A 335 -27.40 -8.42 21.05
CA SER A 335 -28.71 -7.90 21.42
C SER A 335 -29.90 -8.79 21.01
N GLY A 336 -29.64 -9.92 20.33
CA GLY A 336 -30.67 -10.81 19.78
C GLY A 336 -31.24 -10.39 18.43
N LYS A 337 -30.82 -9.26 17.89
CA LYS A 337 -31.22 -8.82 16.54
C LYS A 337 -30.55 -9.70 15.47
N LYS A 338 -31.26 -9.89 14.36
CA LYS A 338 -30.77 -10.60 13.19
C LYS A 338 -30.79 -9.69 11.99
N ILE A 339 -29.64 -9.57 11.29
CA ILE A 339 -29.46 -8.77 10.08
C ILE A 339 -29.33 -9.73 8.90
N GLN A 340 -30.06 -9.43 7.83
CA GLN A 340 -30.02 -10.16 6.56
C GLN A 340 -29.32 -9.32 5.50
N GLY A 341 -28.60 -9.96 4.59
CA GLY A 341 -28.01 -9.35 3.40
C GLY A 341 -27.75 -10.36 2.30
N ASP A 342 -27.60 -9.89 1.06
CA ASP A 342 -27.21 -10.73 -0.08
C ASP A 342 -25.73 -11.16 0.03
N ALA A 343 -24.90 -10.35 0.71
CA ALA A 343 -23.52 -10.68 1.01
C ALA A 343 -23.11 -10.15 2.39
N LEU A 344 -22.08 -10.79 2.97
CA LEU A 344 -21.43 -10.39 4.20
C LEU A 344 -19.92 -10.29 3.99
N VAL A 345 -19.35 -9.12 4.33
CA VAL A 345 -17.91 -8.86 4.31
C VAL A 345 -17.40 -8.85 5.75
N TYR A 346 -16.49 -9.77 6.06
CA TYR A 346 -15.91 -9.90 7.39
C TYR A 346 -14.57 -9.16 7.47
N ALA A 347 -14.51 -8.07 8.24
CA ALA A 347 -13.41 -7.11 8.30
C ALA A 347 -12.94 -6.83 9.74
N VAL A 348 -12.89 -7.88 10.61
CA VAL A 348 -12.59 -7.72 12.05
C VAL A 348 -11.10 -7.72 12.41
N GLY A 349 -10.23 -7.50 11.47
CA GLY A 349 -8.80 -7.36 11.69
C GLY A 349 -7.94 -8.29 10.87
N ARG A 350 -6.63 -8.25 11.13
CA ARG A 350 -5.60 -9.02 10.41
C ARG A 350 -4.74 -9.80 11.39
N GLN A 351 -4.23 -10.93 10.94
CA GLN A 351 -3.33 -11.82 11.65
C GLN A 351 -1.98 -11.89 10.92
N GLY A 352 -0.88 -11.90 11.65
CA GLY A 352 0.46 -12.07 11.10
C GLY A 352 0.65 -13.44 10.44
N ASN A 353 1.44 -13.48 9.38
CA ASN A 353 1.74 -14.71 8.63
C ASN A 353 2.98 -15.46 9.15
N ALA A 354 3.32 -15.29 10.43
CA ALA A 354 4.51 -15.91 11.01
C ALA A 354 4.30 -17.35 11.47
N ASP A 355 3.07 -17.82 11.55
CA ASP A 355 2.68 -19.16 12.03
C ASP A 355 3.23 -20.33 11.19
N HIS A 356 3.53 -20.10 9.91
CA HIS A 356 4.08 -21.12 9.02
C HIS A 356 5.62 -21.11 8.93
N LEU A 357 6.29 -20.20 9.64
CA LEU A 357 7.74 -20.02 9.50
C LEU A 357 8.58 -20.98 10.34
N HIS A 358 7.97 -21.75 11.26
CA HIS A 358 8.69 -22.55 12.28
C HIS A 358 9.66 -21.68 13.11
N LEU A 359 9.14 -20.58 13.67
CA LEU A 359 9.93 -19.58 14.40
C LEU A 359 10.71 -20.17 15.58
N GLU A 360 10.20 -21.22 16.19
CA GLU A 360 10.83 -21.95 17.30
C GLU A 360 12.19 -22.54 16.92
N ALA A 361 12.37 -22.97 15.66
CA ALA A 361 13.67 -23.44 15.15
C ALA A 361 14.72 -22.32 15.10
N ALA A 362 14.26 -21.05 15.02
CA ALA A 362 15.12 -19.88 15.09
C ALA A 362 15.22 -19.28 16.51
N GLY A 363 14.61 -19.90 17.53
CA GLY A 363 14.56 -19.37 18.90
C GLY A 363 13.60 -18.18 19.06
N LEU A 364 12.61 -18.03 18.20
CA LEU A 364 11.62 -16.96 18.19
C LEU A 364 10.22 -17.49 18.48
N VAL A 365 9.35 -16.59 18.95
CA VAL A 365 7.93 -16.87 19.20
C VAL A 365 7.09 -15.70 18.71
N ALA A 366 6.01 -15.99 18.01
CA ALA A 366 4.99 -14.98 17.66
C ALA A 366 3.97 -14.80 18.79
N ASP A 367 3.32 -13.62 18.84
CA ASP A 367 2.20 -13.41 19.75
C ASP A 367 0.93 -14.17 19.26
N PRO A 368 -0.17 -14.19 20.05
CA PRO A 368 -1.42 -14.87 19.65
C PRO A 368 -2.04 -14.35 18.34
N ARG A 369 -1.63 -13.17 17.88
CA ARG A 369 -2.03 -12.60 16.57
C ARG A 369 -1.02 -12.89 15.47
N GLY A 370 -0.05 -13.76 15.69
CA GLY A 370 0.99 -14.12 14.73
C GLY A 370 2.00 -13.01 14.45
N ARG A 371 2.16 -12.03 15.37
CA ARG A 371 3.10 -10.91 15.21
C ARG A 371 4.43 -11.22 15.85
N VAL A 372 5.50 -10.72 15.23
CA VAL A 372 6.87 -10.86 15.70
C VAL A 372 7.29 -9.61 16.47
N LYS A 373 7.74 -9.80 17.72
CA LYS A 373 8.19 -8.70 18.57
C LYS A 373 9.58 -8.23 18.14
N VAL A 374 9.78 -6.92 18.05
CA VAL A 374 11.05 -6.26 17.72
C VAL A 374 11.33 -5.09 18.66
N ASN A 375 12.60 -4.63 18.67
CA ASN A 375 13.00 -3.38 19.29
C ASN A 375 12.83 -2.18 18.30
N GLU A 376 13.24 -0.99 18.71
CA GLU A 376 13.16 0.25 17.92
C GLU A 376 14.00 0.20 16.63
N LEU A 377 14.95 -0.72 16.53
CA LEU A 377 15.81 -0.96 15.36
C LEU A 377 15.31 -2.12 14.50
N PHE A 378 14.07 -2.59 14.73
CA PHE A 378 13.43 -3.70 14.02
C PHE A 378 14.10 -5.06 14.24
N GLN A 379 14.96 -5.19 15.25
CA GLN A 379 15.70 -6.40 15.59
C GLN A 379 14.85 -7.25 16.54
N THR A 380 14.80 -8.56 16.31
CA THR A 380 14.13 -9.53 17.20
C THR A 380 15.00 -9.86 18.42
N ALA A 381 14.57 -10.80 19.24
CA ALA A 381 15.40 -11.34 20.33
C ALA A 381 16.66 -12.05 19.83
N VAL A 382 16.72 -12.46 18.57
CA VAL A 382 17.87 -13.08 17.92
C VAL A 382 18.61 -12.02 17.09
N PRO A 383 19.86 -11.67 17.41
CA PRO A 383 20.51 -10.44 16.92
C PRO A 383 20.64 -10.28 15.40
N HIS A 384 20.71 -11.37 14.64
CA HIS A 384 20.82 -11.35 13.18
C HIS A 384 19.48 -11.56 12.48
N ILE A 385 18.37 -11.67 13.24
CA ILE A 385 17.02 -11.79 12.69
C ILE A 385 16.23 -10.52 13.01
N TYR A 386 15.67 -9.92 11.97
CA TYR A 386 14.88 -8.71 12.00
C TYR A 386 13.44 -9.00 11.55
N ALA A 387 12.50 -8.13 11.89
CA ALA A 387 11.17 -8.18 11.32
C ALA A 387 10.66 -6.75 11.02
N ALA A 388 9.91 -6.58 9.94
CA ALA A 388 9.39 -5.29 9.51
C ALA A 388 8.09 -5.43 8.71
N GLY A 389 7.31 -4.36 8.68
CA GLY A 389 6.00 -4.30 8.02
C GLY A 389 4.89 -4.85 8.91
N ASP A 390 3.76 -5.19 8.31
CA ASP A 390 2.53 -5.54 9.02
C ASP A 390 2.71 -6.70 10.02
N VAL A 391 3.70 -7.56 9.82
CA VAL A 391 4.00 -8.69 10.73
C VAL A 391 4.43 -8.24 12.13
N ILE A 392 4.92 -7.01 12.29
CA ILE A 392 5.25 -6.46 13.63
C ILE A 392 4.09 -5.68 14.26
N GLY A 393 2.99 -5.46 13.52
CA GLY A 393 1.80 -4.77 14.00
C GLY A 393 1.71 -3.30 13.58
N PHE A 394 1.17 -2.46 14.47
CA PHE A 394 1.00 -1.03 14.21
C PHE A 394 2.34 -0.34 13.83
N PRO A 395 2.33 0.61 12.86
CA PRO A 395 1.18 1.26 12.22
C PRO A 395 0.60 0.55 10.99
N ALA A 396 1.14 -0.59 10.51
CA ALA A 396 0.60 -1.44 9.44
C ALA A 396 0.13 -0.68 8.18
N LEU A 397 0.95 0.25 7.71
CA LEU A 397 0.76 1.00 6.48
C LEU A 397 1.86 0.62 5.47
N ALA A 398 1.54 0.58 4.17
CA ALA A 398 2.53 0.26 3.15
C ALA A 398 3.73 1.23 3.18
N SER A 399 3.48 2.52 3.38
CA SER A 399 4.53 3.56 3.48
C SER A 399 5.44 3.38 4.69
N THR A 400 4.88 3.13 5.87
CA THR A 400 5.67 2.85 7.08
C THR A 400 6.41 1.52 6.98
N SER A 401 5.80 0.50 6.37
CA SER A 401 6.46 -0.78 6.09
C SER A 401 7.68 -0.62 5.20
N MET A 402 7.60 0.23 4.15
CA MET A 402 8.74 0.55 3.29
C MET A 402 9.91 1.14 4.09
N GLU A 403 9.62 2.09 4.97
CA GLU A 403 10.64 2.75 5.78
C GLU A 403 11.21 1.81 6.84
N GLN A 404 10.37 1.04 7.54
CA GLN A 404 10.81 0.02 8.51
C GLN A 404 11.80 -0.98 7.87
N GLY A 405 11.46 -1.49 6.68
CA GLY A 405 12.35 -2.42 5.95
C GLY A 405 13.68 -1.78 5.58
N ARG A 406 13.66 -0.53 5.10
CA ARG A 406 14.87 0.24 4.79
C ARG A 406 15.75 0.45 6.03
N LEU A 407 15.16 0.88 7.15
CA LEU A 407 15.87 1.15 8.40
C LEU A 407 16.43 -0.15 9.01
N ALA A 408 15.70 -1.25 8.97
CA ALA A 408 16.19 -2.56 9.39
C ALA A 408 17.47 -2.95 8.62
N ALA A 409 17.47 -2.78 7.29
CA ALA A 409 18.65 -3.05 6.48
C ALA A 409 19.81 -2.07 6.77
N CYS A 410 19.49 -0.80 7.03
CA CYS A 410 20.51 0.20 7.40
C CYS A 410 21.19 -0.21 8.71
N HIS A 411 20.43 -0.55 9.75
CA HIS A 411 21.00 -1.02 11.02
C HIS A 411 21.82 -2.30 10.83
N MET A 412 21.27 -3.27 10.10
CA MET A 412 21.90 -4.57 9.83
C MET A 412 23.29 -4.45 9.20
N PHE A 413 23.48 -3.48 8.32
CA PHE A 413 24.72 -3.30 7.53
C PHE A 413 25.53 -2.04 7.90
N GLY A 414 25.20 -1.38 9.00
CA GLY A 414 25.94 -0.19 9.45
C GLY A 414 25.83 0.99 8.50
N ILE A 415 24.73 1.11 7.74
CA ILE A 415 24.43 2.26 6.90
C ILE A 415 23.91 3.38 7.79
N PRO A 416 24.46 4.60 7.74
CA PRO A 416 23.92 5.72 8.52
C PRO A 416 22.44 5.98 8.22
N PHE A 417 21.64 6.17 9.26
CA PHE A 417 20.22 6.50 9.15
C PHE A 417 19.76 7.34 10.35
N GLU A 418 18.68 8.06 10.15
CA GLU A 418 17.92 8.68 11.23
C GLU A 418 16.85 7.70 11.75
N HIS A 419 16.28 8.01 12.91
CA HIS A 419 15.19 7.20 13.49
C HIS A 419 13.95 7.20 12.59
N MET A 420 13.06 6.23 12.82
CA MET A 420 11.75 6.19 12.18
C MET A 420 11.04 7.53 12.38
N PRO A 421 10.55 8.20 11.32
CA PRO A 421 9.79 9.42 11.48
C PRO A 421 8.57 9.21 12.38
N GLU A 422 8.41 10.06 13.40
CA GLU A 422 7.22 10.05 14.25
C GLU A 422 5.99 10.63 13.53
N LEU A 423 6.22 11.58 12.62
CA LEU A 423 5.19 12.26 11.84
C LEU A 423 4.95 11.53 10.50
N PHE A 424 4.22 10.43 10.52
CA PHE A 424 3.76 9.79 9.29
C PHE A 424 2.28 10.12 9.03
N PRO A 425 1.91 10.39 7.76
CA PRO A 425 0.52 10.67 7.41
C PRO A 425 -0.28 9.37 7.41
N TYR A 426 -1.50 9.44 7.90
CA TYR A 426 -2.46 8.33 7.87
C TYR A 426 -3.55 8.64 6.86
N GLY A 427 -3.65 7.84 5.80
CA GLY A 427 -4.69 7.97 4.77
C GLY A 427 -5.74 6.87 4.89
N ILE A 428 -7.01 7.24 4.86
CA ILE A 428 -8.18 6.34 4.85
C ILE A 428 -8.96 6.65 3.59
N TYR A 429 -9.04 5.69 2.70
CA TYR A 429 -9.55 5.87 1.34
C TYR A 429 -11.04 5.56 1.21
N THR A 430 -11.83 5.94 2.20
CA THR A 430 -13.29 5.96 2.09
C THR A 430 -13.78 6.90 0.99
N ILE A 431 -15.06 6.97 0.75
CA ILE A 431 -15.72 7.97 -0.12
C ILE A 431 -16.66 8.80 0.76
N PRO A 432 -16.26 10.05 1.11
CA PRO A 432 -14.99 10.76 0.84
C PRO A 432 -13.79 10.22 1.64
N GLU A 433 -12.56 10.50 1.18
CA GLU A 433 -11.34 10.08 1.86
C GLU A 433 -10.98 11.00 3.04
N ILE A 434 -10.21 10.43 3.98
CA ILE A 434 -9.63 11.16 5.12
C ILE A 434 -8.10 11.07 5.04
N SER A 435 -7.42 12.12 5.48
CA SER A 435 -6.01 12.03 5.83
C SER A 435 -5.68 12.90 7.02
N MET A 436 -4.71 12.46 7.83
CA MET A 436 -4.26 13.20 8.99
C MET A 436 -2.77 13.04 9.24
N VAL A 437 -2.17 14.01 9.89
CA VAL A 437 -0.80 13.98 10.40
C VAL A 437 -0.67 14.90 11.63
N GLY A 438 0.11 14.47 12.63
CA GLY A 438 0.26 15.20 13.89
C GLY A 438 -0.83 14.84 14.92
N GLN A 439 -1.12 15.76 15.81
CA GLN A 439 -1.99 15.54 16.99
C GLN A 439 -3.45 15.84 16.68
N THR A 440 -4.36 15.21 17.41
CA THR A 440 -5.82 15.48 17.37
C THR A 440 -6.21 16.43 18.50
N GLU A 441 -7.41 17.02 18.43
CA GLU A 441 -7.95 17.86 19.52
C GLU A 441 -8.04 17.08 20.84
N GLU A 442 -8.45 15.82 20.78
CA GLU A 442 -8.57 14.97 21.97
C GLU A 442 -7.21 14.79 22.65
N THR A 443 -6.16 14.56 21.86
CA THR A 443 -4.80 14.44 22.38
C THR A 443 -4.32 15.75 23.00
N LEU A 444 -4.49 16.88 22.30
CA LEU A 444 -4.09 18.20 22.81
C LEU A 444 -4.85 18.58 24.07
N THR A 445 -6.15 18.31 24.12
CA THR A 445 -7.00 18.55 25.30
C THR A 445 -6.56 17.70 26.49
N SER A 446 -6.33 16.40 26.28
CA SER A 446 -5.92 15.48 27.35
C SER A 446 -4.53 15.80 27.90
N THR A 447 -3.62 16.28 27.06
CA THR A 447 -2.26 16.71 27.43
C THR A 447 -2.19 18.17 27.87
N LYS A 448 -3.32 18.90 27.89
CA LYS A 448 -3.45 20.31 28.31
C LYS A 448 -2.56 21.28 27.51
N VAL A 449 -2.32 20.97 26.24
CA VAL A 449 -1.61 21.87 25.33
C VAL A 449 -2.59 22.96 24.86
N PRO A 450 -2.30 24.28 25.04
CA PRO A 450 -3.19 25.34 24.56
C PRO A 450 -3.14 25.40 23.03
N TYR A 451 -4.26 25.15 22.38
CA TYR A 451 -4.38 25.15 20.92
C TYR A 451 -5.54 26.00 20.43
N GLU A 452 -5.49 26.35 19.16
CA GLU A 452 -6.59 26.95 18.40
C GLU A 452 -6.85 26.13 17.14
N VAL A 453 -8.07 26.22 16.63
CA VAL A 453 -8.55 25.44 15.49
C VAL A 453 -8.82 26.38 14.32
N GLY A 454 -8.26 26.05 13.15
CA GLY A 454 -8.59 26.72 11.90
C GLY A 454 -9.24 25.73 10.93
N ILE A 455 -10.38 26.12 10.34
CA ILE A 455 -11.14 25.26 9.42
C ILE A 455 -11.35 25.97 8.09
N ALA A 456 -11.14 25.23 6.99
CA ALA A 456 -11.58 25.60 5.65
C ALA A 456 -12.55 24.53 5.14
N ARG A 457 -13.74 24.94 4.73
CA ARG A 457 -14.73 24.03 4.13
C ARG A 457 -14.55 24.00 2.61
N TYR A 458 -14.68 22.84 2.00
CA TYR A 458 -14.58 22.69 0.54
C TYR A 458 -15.66 23.50 -0.20
N SER A 459 -16.83 23.67 0.40
CA SER A 459 -17.88 24.53 -0.14
C SER A 459 -17.48 26.01 -0.31
N GLU A 460 -16.40 26.44 0.34
CA GLU A 460 -15.87 27.82 0.28
C GLU A 460 -14.73 27.96 -0.74
N LEU A 461 -14.25 26.86 -1.32
CA LEU A 461 -13.10 26.84 -2.22
C LEU A 461 -13.53 26.78 -3.68
N ALA A 462 -13.01 27.69 -4.51
CA ALA A 462 -13.30 27.72 -5.95
C ALA A 462 -12.95 26.39 -6.64
N LYS A 463 -11.83 25.75 -6.28
CA LYS A 463 -11.44 24.45 -6.86
C LYS A 463 -12.44 23.35 -6.52
N SER A 464 -12.95 23.31 -5.31
CA SER A 464 -13.96 22.32 -4.91
C SER A 464 -15.28 22.52 -5.65
N MET A 465 -15.71 23.77 -5.84
CA MET A 465 -16.88 24.10 -6.66
C MET A 465 -16.70 23.60 -8.09
N MET A 466 -15.52 23.82 -8.71
CA MET A 466 -15.20 23.32 -10.05
C MET A 466 -15.21 21.79 -10.15
N LEU A 467 -14.86 21.08 -9.07
CA LEU A 467 -14.89 19.63 -9.01
C LEU A 467 -16.27 19.05 -8.65
N GLY A 468 -17.23 19.92 -8.27
CA GLY A 468 -18.52 19.49 -7.75
C GLY A 468 -18.42 18.78 -6.39
N ASP A 469 -17.34 19.00 -5.65
CA ASP A 469 -17.11 18.40 -4.32
C ASP A 469 -17.29 19.44 -3.23
N HIS A 470 -18.48 19.48 -2.66
CA HIS A 470 -18.82 20.38 -1.55
C HIS A 470 -18.64 19.72 -0.18
N MET A 471 -18.22 18.46 -0.16
CA MET A 471 -18.25 17.56 0.98
C MET A 471 -16.85 17.37 1.54
N GLY A 472 -16.20 18.44 1.97
CA GLY A 472 -14.87 18.32 2.49
C GLY A 472 -14.49 19.45 3.42
N MET A 473 -13.40 19.25 4.16
CA MET A 473 -12.81 20.24 5.05
C MET A 473 -11.31 19.97 5.25
N LEU A 474 -10.58 21.04 5.49
CA LEU A 474 -9.23 21.02 6.05
C LEU A 474 -9.27 21.67 7.43
N LYS A 475 -8.71 20.98 8.43
CA LYS A 475 -8.61 21.43 9.81
C LYS A 475 -7.15 21.53 10.22
N LEU A 476 -6.75 22.66 10.78
CA LEU A 476 -5.43 22.92 11.32
C LEU A 476 -5.55 23.07 12.83
N LEU A 477 -4.63 22.44 13.57
CA LEU A 477 -4.45 22.62 15.00
C LEU A 477 -3.10 23.29 15.22
N PHE A 478 -3.05 24.39 15.94
CA PHE A 478 -1.83 25.12 16.22
C PHE A 478 -1.82 25.70 17.63
N HIS A 479 -0.63 25.88 18.19
CA HIS A 479 -0.46 26.39 19.54
C HIS A 479 -0.84 27.87 19.60
N ARG A 480 -1.67 28.27 20.57
CA ARG A 480 -2.23 29.63 20.67
C ARG A 480 -1.19 30.72 20.77
N ASP A 481 -0.13 30.50 21.57
CA ASP A 481 0.85 31.55 21.85
C ASP A 481 2.03 31.54 20.89
N THR A 482 2.44 30.34 20.43
CA THR A 482 3.64 30.20 19.60
C THR A 482 3.32 30.04 18.11
N HIS A 483 2.06 29.88 17.77
CA HIS A 483 1.57 29.58 16.41
C HIS A 483 2.16 28.30 15.77
N LYS A 484 2.87 27.47 16.55
CA LYS A 484 3.44 26.22 16.07
C LYS A 484 2.33 25.30 15.58
N LEU A 485 2.45 24.79 14.34
CA LEU A 485 1.53 23.80 13.82
C LEU A 485 1.64 22.49 14.63
N LEU A 486 0.52 21.92 15.04
CA LEU A 486 0.44 20.74 15.90
C LEU A 486 -0.23 19.54 15.21
N GLY A 487 -1.20 19.80 14.34
CA GLY A 487 -1.93 18.77 13.63
C GLY A 487 -2.60 19.29 12.37
N VAL A 488 -2.77 18.40 11.41
CA VAL A 488 -3.48 18.67 10.15
C VAL A 488 -4.39 17.48 9.85
N HIS A 489 -5.65 17.77 9.59
CA HIS A 489 -6.68 16.79 9.31
C HIS A 489 -7.47 17.22 8.08
N ALA A 490 -7.67 16.31 7.14
CA ALA A 490 -8.40 16.58 5.91
C ALA A 490 -9.47 15.52 5.66
N LEU A 491 -10.63 15.95 5.23
CA LEU A 491 -11.73 15.11 4.73
C LEU A 491 -12.14 15.65 3.37
N GLY A 492 -12.37 14.79 2.39
CA GLY A 492 -12.82 15.17 1.07
C GLY A 492 -11.91 14.64 -0.04
N GLN A 493 -12.25 14.97 -1.29
CA GLN A 493 -11.46 14.51 -2.43
C GLN A 493 -10.03 15.03 -2.36
N ARG A 494 -9.04 14.15 -2.58
CA ARG A 494 -7.60 14.43 -2.52
C ARG A 494 -7.08 14.82 -1.13
N ALA A 495 -7.77 14.47 -0.06
CA ALA A 495 -7.28 14.67 1.30
C ALA A 495 -5.89 14.03 1.49
N THR A 496 -5.69 12.84 0.92
CA THR A 496 -4.41 12.09 1.00
C THR A 496 -3.28 12.73 0.20
N GLU A 497 -3.56 13.62 -0.75
CA GLU A 497 -2.55 14.37 -1.51
C GLU A 497 -2.20 15.68 -0.81
N ILE A 498 -3.21 16.45 -0.40
CA ILE A 498 -2.98 17.78 0.16
C ILE A 498 -2.36 17.73 1.57
N ILE A 499 -2.51 16.63 2.29
CA ILE A 499 -1.96 16.45 3.65
C ILE A 499 -0.46 16.67 3.72
N HIS A 500 0.28 16.36 2.65
CA HIS A 500 1.73 16.45 2.59
C HIS A 500 2.26 17.88 2.70
N ILE A 501 1.47 18.89 2.36
CA ILE A 501 1.83 20.30 2.58
C ILE A 501 1.95 20.56 4.09
N GLY A 502 0.95 20.15 4.87
CA GLY A 502 0.97 20.27 6.33
C GLY A 502 2.04 19.40 6.99
N GLN A 503 2.23 18.17 6.47
CA GLN A 503 3.30 17.30 6.96
C GLN A 503 4.68 17.97 6.84
N ALA A 504 4.98 18.62 5.72
CA ALA A 504 6.25 19.32 5.52
C ALA A 504 6.42 20.45 6.56
N VAL A 505 5.38 21.25 6.81
CA VAL A 505 5.43 22.34 7.80
C VAL A 505 5.59 21.77 9.22
N LEU A 506 4.87 20.72 9.56
CA LEU A 506 5.02 20.02 10.86
C LEU A 506 6.44 19.50 11.07
N PHE A 507 7.03 18.86 10.05
CA PHE A 507 8.37 18.29 10.14
C PHE A 507 9.43 19.34 10.45
N TYR A 508 9.32 20.52 9.86
CA TYR A 508 10.24 21.64 10.12
C TYR A 508 9.84 22.50 11.34
N ASN A 509 8.92 22.02 12.20
CA ASN A 509 8.38 22.80 13.34
C ASN A 509 7.86 24.18 12.92
N GLY A 510 7.26 24.24 11.73
CA GLY A 510 6.78 25.50 11.15
C GLY A 510 5.54 26.04 11.87
N LEU A 511 5.26 27.32 11.58
CA LEU A 511 4.15 28.05 12.17
C LEU A 511 2.96 28.07 11.21
N VAL A 512 1.75 28.21 11.76
CA VAL A 512 0.52 28.40 10.95
C VAL A 512 0.60 29.69 10.10
N ASP A 513 1.41 30.66 10.54
CA ASP A 513 1.70 31.91 9.82
C ASP A 513 2.24 31.68 8.41
N TYR A 514 2.99 30.59 8.19
CA TYR A 514 3.42 30.20 6.84
C TYR A 514 2.25 30.15 5.86
N PHE A 515 1.15 29.53 6.25
CA PHE A 515 -0.02 29.41 5.36
C PHE A 515 -0.72 30.75 5.14
N ARG A 516 -0.71 31.67 6.12
CA ARG A 516 -1.21 33.04 5.99
C ARG A 516 -0.38 33.86 4.99
N ASP A 517 0.94 33.77 5.10
CA ASP A 517 1.87 34.70 4.42
C ASP A 517 2.25 34.22 3.01
N MET A 518 2.25 32.89 2.77
CA MET A 518 2.61 32.36 1.46
C MET A 518 1.52 32.51 0.41
N VAL A 519 1.95 32.55 -0.86
CA VAL A 519 1.06 32.57 -2.01
C VAL A 519 0.87 31.14 -2.51
N PHE A 520 -0.37 30.69 -2.60
CA PHE A 520 -0.73 29.40 -3.19
C PHE A 520 -1.27 29.62 -4.61
N ASN A 521 -1.07 28.62 -5.49
CA ASN A 521 -1.69 28.64 -6.80
C ASN A 521 -3.23 28.66 -6.67
N TYR A 522 -3.88 29.45 -7.48
CA TYR A 522 -5.34 29.61 -7.52
C TYR A 522 -5.88 29.28 -8.92
N PRO A 523 -6.96 28.47 -9.07
CA PRO A 523 -7.69 27.75 -8.02
C PRO A 523 -7.08 26.36 -7.74
N THR A 524 -6.78 26.05 -6.50
CA THR A 524 -6.30 24.72 -6.05
C THR A 524 -6.91 24.34 -4.69
N LEU A 525 -6.87 23.04 -4.32
CA LEU A 525 -7.27 22.62 -2.97
C LEU A 525 -6.25 23.05 -1.89
N ALA A 526 -5.02 23.36 -2.29
CA ALA A 526 -3.99 23.89 -1.37
C ALA A 526 -4.41 25.23 -0.75
N GLU A 527 -5.28 26.00 -1.40
CA GLU A 527 -5.89 27.24 -0.85
C GLU A 527 -6.57 26.99 0.51
N ALA A 528 -7.08 25.78 0.76
CA ALA A 528 -7.67 25.40 2.05
C ALA A 528 -6.75 25.71 3.24
N TYR A 529 -5.43 25.57 3.08
CA TYR A 529 -4.47 25.88 4.14
C TYR A 529 -4.51 27.36 4.53
N LYS A 530 -4.55 28.25 3.55
CA LYS A 530 -4.64 29.70 3.79
C LYS A 530 -5.95 30.08 4.44
N VAL A 531 -7.06 29.56 3.95
CA VAL A 531 -8.40 29.81 4.50
C VAL A 531 -8.48 29.31 5.94
N ALA A 532 -8.01 28.08 6.23
CA ALA A 532 -8.00 27.52 7.56
C ALA A 532 -7.09 28.32 8.51
N ALA A 533 -5.89 28.71 8.06
CA ALA A 533 -4.97 29.51 8.88
C ALA A 533 -5.59 30.86 9.26
N LEU A 534 -6.18 31.59 8.30
CA LEU A 534 -6.85 32.85 8.55
C LEU A 534 -8.07 32.68 9.47
N ASN A 535 -8.85 31.60 9.29
CA ASN A 535 -10.00 31.29 10.14
C ASN A 535 -9.58 31.06 11.61
N GLY A 536 -8.49 30.34 11.86
CA GLY A 536 -7.99 30.09 13.21
C GLY A 536 -7.35 31.34 13.82
N LEU A 537 -6.46 32.02 13.10
CA LEU A 537 -5.77 33.22 13.60
C LEU A 537 -6.74 34.37 13.94
N ASN A 538 -7.87 34.47 13.26
CA ASN A 538 -8.90 35.49 13.56
C ASN A 538 -9.65 35.22 14.87
N ARG A 539 -9.42 34.09 15.55
CA ARG A 539 -10.01 33.75 16.84
C ARG A 539 -9.08 34.04 18.01
N LEU A 540 -7.80 34.33 17.75
CA LEU A 540 -6.84 34.78 18.78
C LEU A 540 -7.03 36.23 19.13
#